data_71d26fada82c42fd0a53b70faf601602
#
_entry.id   71d26fada82c42fd0a53b70faf601602
#
_cell.length_a   1.000
_cell.length_b   1.000
_cell.length_c   1.000
_cell.angle_alpha   90.00
_cell.angle_beta   90.00
_cell.angle_gamma   90.00
#
_symmetry.space_group_name_H-M   'P 1'
#
loop_
_entity.id
_entity.type
_entity.pdbx_description
1 polymer ?
#
loop_
_entity_poly.entity_id
_entity_poly.type
_entity_poly.pdbx_seq_one_letter_code
_entity_poly.pdbx_strand_id
1 'polypeptide(L)'
;MKLGKLTTDELNKNVISLLHKNRSEVLLSSAIGEDCAALDLKDVIVVSSDPITAVVEKEKLGALCVSVCCNDVAANGGEPVAMTITLIMPPSSSAEDVSIIMRGAVKRADELNVDIVGGHTEFSDCVVRPVACGTAFGKTGKLISKAGLKQNDLLYVTKKLALEGTCILADILKPELDETEKEKLALFNSQLDVLPESMLLRSSSEVSMMHDVTEGGILGAVAEVCFLRQTGAEIYEDKMPFDPLTLKLCARAG
;
A
#
# COMPACT_ATOMS: atom_id res chain seq x y z
N MET A 1 -11.82 -18.21 17.44
CA MET A 1 -12.70 -18.67 16.33
C MET A 1 -12.31 -20.07 15.89
N LYS A 2 -13.16 -20.80 15.14
CA LYS A 2 -12.81 -22.13 14.61
C LYS A 2 -11.76 -21.93 13.50
N LEU A 3 -10.73 -22.79 13.46
CA LEU A 3 -9.71 -22.73 12.39
C LEU A 3 -10.32 -23.02 11.02
N GLY A 4 -9.75 -22.43 9.98
CA GLY A 4 -10.16 -22.61 8.59
C GLY A 4 -10.91 -21.40 8.02
N LYS A 5 -11.58 -21.59 6.88
CA LYS A 5 -12.32 -20.54 6.16
C LYS A 5 -13.53 -20.04 6.95
N LEU A 6 -13.94 -18.80 6.67
CA LEU A 6 -15.25 -18.30 7.03
C LEU A 6 -16.36 -19.18 6.43
N THR A 7 -17.50 -19.30 7.12
CA THR A 7 -18.70 -19.88 6.49
C THR A 7 -19.15 -18.98 5.32
N THR A 8 -19.92 -19.54 4.39
CA THR A 8 -20.45 -18.79 3.24
C THR A 8 -21.19 -17.51 3.67
N ASP A 9 -22.01 -17.61 4.73
CA ASP A 9 -22.77 -16.46 5.25
C ASP A 9 -21.85 -15.39 5.86
N GLU A 10 -20.84 -15.83 6.64
CA GLU A 10 -19.86 -14.92 7.22
C GLU A 10 -18.99 -14.26 6.14
N LEU A 11 -18.56 -15.01 5.12
CA LEU A 11 -17.80 -14.48 3.99
C LEU A 11 -18.63 -13.45 3.23
N ASN A 12 -19.89 -13.76 2.93
CA ASN A 12 -20.78 -12.83 2.25
C ASN A 12 -20.97 -11.56 3.06
N LYS A 13 -21.31 -11.68 4.36
CA LYS A 13 -21.59 -10.53 5.23
C LYS A 13 -20.37 -9.65 5.47
N ASN A 14 -19.20 -10.22 5.69
CA ASN A 14 -18.03 -9.50 6.21
C ASN A 14 -16.99 -9.15 5.13
N VAL A 15 -17.13 -9.69 3.92
CA VAL A 15 -16.21 -9.45 2.80
C VAL A 15 -16.97 -9.10 1.53
N ILE A 16 -17.70 -10.04 0.92
CA ILE A 16 -18.25 -9.88 -0.43
C ILE A 16 -19.22 -8.70 -0.53
N SER A 17 -20.11 -8.52 0.46
CA SER A 17 -21.07 -7.41 0.46
C SER A 17 -20.46 -6.01 0.62
N LEU A 18 -19.17 -5.93 0.97
CA LEU A 18 -18.43 -4.68 1.07
C LEU A 18 -17.76 -4.29 -0.24
N LEU A 19 -17.57 -5.25 -1.17
CA LEU A 19 -16.83 -5.01 -2.40
C LEU A 19 -17.69 -4.23 -3.41
N HIS A 20 -17.07 -3.28 -4.08
CA HIS A 20 -17.66 -2.51 -5.15
C HIS A 20 -16.97 -2.83 -6.48
N LYS A 21 -17.70 -2.67 -7.58
CA LYS A 21 -17.17 -2.77 -8.93
C LYS A 21 -17.27 -1.40 -9.59
N ASN A 22 -16.17 -0.66 -9.62
CA ASN A 22 -16.10 0.69 -10.16
C ASN A 22 -15.42 0.73 -11.53
N ARG A 23 -14.58 -0.25 -11.81
CA ARG A 23 -13.73 -0.29 -13.02
C ARG A 23 -14.38 -1.04 -14.16
N SER A 24 -14.37 -0.45 -15.36
CA SER A 24 -14.89 -1.09 -16.59
C SER A 24 -14.02 -2.27 -17.04
N GLU A 25 -12.75 -2.27 -16.68
CA GLU A 25 -11.80 -3.35 -16.96
C GLU A 25 -12.10 -4.63 -16.18
N VAL A 26 -12.84 -4.54 -15.09
CA VAL A 26 -13.28 -5.71 -14.33
C VAL A 26 -14.51 -6.31 -15.01
N LEU A 27 -14.34 -7.42 -15.70
CA LEU A 27 -15.43 -8.14 -16.37
C LEU A 27 -16.20 -9.01 -15.39
N LEU A 28 -15.47 -9.75 -14.53
CA LEU A 28 -16.00 -10.61 -13.48
C LEU A 28 -15.30 -10.27 -12.16
N SER A 29 -16.07 -10.05 -11.10
CA SER A 29 -15.57 -9.76 -9.74
C SER A 29 -15.89 -10.92 -8.80
N SER A 30 -15.40 -10.83 -7.55
CA SER A 30 -15.68 -11.82 -6.51
C SER A 30 -17.17 -11.98 -6.24
N ALA A 31 -17.60 -13.24 -6.21
CA ALA A 31 -18.93 -13.64 -5.73
C ALA A 31 -18.83 -15.01 -5.06
N ILE A 32 -19.87 -15.39 -4.30
CA ILE A 32 -19.95 -16.73 -3.75
C ILE A 32 -20.08 -17.73 -4.91
N GLY A 33 -19.15 -18.69 -4.97
CA GLY A 33 -19.11 -19.70 -6.02
C GLY A 33 -18.29 -19.34 -7.26
N GLU A 34 -17.73 -18.13 -7.31
CA GLU A 34 -16.78 -17.74 -8.34
C GLU A 34 -15.34 -18.02 -7.89
N ASP A 35 -14.61 -18.78 -8.68
CA ASP A 35 -13.21 -19.16 -8.36
C ASP A 35 -12.19 -18.11 -8.79
N CYS A 36 -12.55 -17.24 -9.76
CA CYS A 36 -11.64 -16.27 -10.37
C CYS A 36 -12.31 -14.91 -10.59
N ALA A 37 -11.50 -13.86 -10.69
CA ALA A 37 -11.88 -12.60 -11.32
C ALA A 37 -11.42 -12.58 -12.79
N ALA A 38 -12.05 -11.76 -13.64
CA ALA A 38 -11.66 -11.57 -15.03
C ALA A 38 -11.45 -10.07 -15.32
N LEU A 39 -10.30 -9.74 -15.91
CA LEU A 39 -9.88 -8.38 -16.23
C LEU A 39 -9.60 -8.24 -17.73
N ASP A 40 -10.04 -7.14 -18.35
CA ASP A 40 -9.67 -6.75 -19.71
C ASP A 40 -8.61 -5.65 -19.65
N LEU A 41 -7.34 -6.04 -19.54
CA LEU A 41 -6.18 -5.13 -19.49
C LEU A 41 -5.45 -5.18 -20.84
N LYS A 42 -5.60 -4.14 -21.67
CA LYS A 42 -5.11 -4.13 -23.06
C LYS A 42 -3.65 -3.68 -23.22
N ASP A 43 -3.07 -3.05 -22.18
CA ASP A 43 -1.70 -2.53 -22.18
C ASP A 43 -0.74 -3.50 -21.47
N VAL A 44 0.51 -3.05 -21.26
CA VAL A 44 1.45 -3.79 -20.41
C VAL A 44 0.89 -3.89 -19.00
N ILE A 45 0.84 -5.10 -18.47
CA ILE A 45 0.37 -5.38 -17.11
C ILE A 45 1.55 -5.26 -16.15
N VAL A 46 1.36 -4.46 -15.10
CA VAL A 46 2.28 -4.33 -13.97
C VAL A 46 1.61 -4.97 -12.75
N VAL A 47 2.36 -5.80 -12.04
CA VAL A 47 1.83 -6.55 -10.89
C VAL A 47 2.78 -6.38 -9.71
N SER A 48 2.23 -6.10 -8.53
CA SER A 48 2.94 -6.17 -7.25
C SER A 48 2.18 -6.99 -6.24
N SER A 49 2.90 -7.63 -5.30
CA SER A 49 2.30 -8.43 -4.23
C SER A 49 3.10 -8.31 -2.95
N ASP A 50 2.47 -7.80 -1.88
CA ASP A 50 3.11 -7.54 -0.60
C ASP A 50 2.29 -8.01 0.59
N PRO A 51 2.95 -8.63 1.60
CA PRO A 51 2.35 -8.90 2.89
C PRO A 51 2.50 -7.68 3.81
N ILE A 52 1.42 -7.27 4.46
CA ILE A 52 1.44 -6.23 5.48
C ILE A 52 1.47 -6.87 6.85
N THR A 53 2.59 -6.71 7.53
CA THR A 53 2.85 -7.25 8.88
C THR A 53 2.97 -6.16 9.93
N ALA A 54 2.71 -4.90 9.58
CA ALA A 54 2.78 -3.76 10.47
C ALA A 54 1.85 -3.92 11.69
N VAL A 55 2.32 -3.46 12.85
CA VAL A 55 1.52 -3.42 14.08
C VAL A 55 0.70 -2.13 14.08
N VAL A 56 -0.46 -2.19 13.47
CA VAL A 56 -1.40 -1.06 13.32
C VAL A 56 -2.82 -1.48 13.70
N GLU A 57 -3.71 -0.50 13.83
CA GLU A 57 -5.14 -0.77 13.97
C GLU A 57 -5.70 -1.53 12.76
N LYS A 58 -6.71 -2.38 12.98
CA LYS A 58 -7.24 -3.28 11.95
C LYS A 58 -7.73 -2.56 10.70
N GLU A 59 -8.43 -1.43 10.85
CA GLU A 59 -8.88 -0.63 9.70
C GLU A 59 -7.68 -0.10 8.88
N LYS A 60 -6.64 0.38 9.56
CA LYS A 60 -5.40 0.84 8.91
C LYS A 60 -4.66 -0.29 8.20
N LEU A 61 -4.70 -1.53 8.74
CA LEU A 61 -4.07 -2.69 8.08
C LEU A 61 -4.64 -2.92 6.68
N GLY A 62 -5.97 -2.86 6.54
CA GLY A 62 -6.63 -2.97 5.23
C GLY A 62 -6.25 -1.83 4.29
N ALA A 63 -6.27 -0.58 4.78
CA ALA A 63 -5.90 0.59 3.99
C ALA A 63 -4.43 0.53 3.51
N LEU A 64 -3.49 0.14 4.39
CA LEU A 64 -2.08 -0.02 4.05
C LEU A 64 -1.87 -1.09 2.98
N CYS A 65 -2.58 -2.22 3.07
CA CYS A 65 -2.48 -3.29 2.07
C CYS A 65 -2.81 -2.78 0.66
N VAL A 66 -3.82 -1.93 0.54
CA VAL A 66 -4.17 -1.30 -0.75
C VAL A 66 -3.11 -0.29 -1.17
N SER A 67 -2.72 0.62 -0.28
CA SER A 67 -1.77 1.70 -0.62
C SER A 67 -0.41 1.14 -1.06
N VAL A 68 0.17 0.20 -0.31
CA VAL A 68 1.52 -0.35 -0.60
C VAL A 68 1.53 -1.02 -1.97
N CYS A 69 0.63 -1.97 -2.23
CA CYS A 69 0.61 -2.67 -3.51
C CYS A 69 0.31 -1.73 -4.70
N CYS A 70 -0.54 -0.73 -4.51
CA CYS A 70 -0.83 0.27 -5.55
C CYS A 70 0.35 1.23 -5.78
N ASN A 71 1.12 1.56 -4.74
CA ASN A 71 2.31 2.39 -4.85
C ASN A 71 3.39 1.73 -5.71
N ASP A 72 3.63 0.44 -5.54
CA ASP A 72 4.58 -0.30 -6.37
C ASP A 72 4.20 -0.29 -7.85
N VAL A 73 2.91 -0.54 -8.12
CA VAL A 73 2.37 -0.45 -9.49
C VAL A 73 2.58 0.95 -10.04
N ALA A 74 2.28 1.99 -9.25
CA ALA A 74 2.44 3.38 -9.61
C ALA A 74 3.92 3.75 -9.83
N ALA A 75 4.85 3.26 -9.00
CA ALA A 75 6.29 3.51 -9.13
C ALA A 75 6.86 2.99 -10.46
N ASN A 76 6.19 2.03 -11.10
CA ASN A 76 6.53 1.55 -12.44
C ASN A 76 5.73 2.24 -13.57
N GLY A 77 5.03 3.34 -13.27
CA GLY A 77 4.22 4.11 -14.23
C GLY A 77 2.87 3.45 -14.53
N GLY A 78 2.51 2.40 -13.79
CA GLY A 78 1.24 1.70 -13.93
C GLY A 78 0.08 2.47 -13.28
N GLU A 79 -1.09 2.37 -13.88
CA GLU A 79 -2.37 2.75 -13.28
C GLU A 79 -2.96 1.51 -12.61
N PRO A 80 -3.04 1.44 -11.27
CA PRO A 80 -3.71 0.32 -10.61
C PRO A 80 -5.17 0.23 -11.05
N VAL A 81 -5.67 -0.97 -11.30
CA VAL A 81 -7.04 -1.23 -11.78
C VAL A 81 -7.79 -2.12 -10.82
N ALA A 82 -7.14 -3.19 -10.38
CA ALA A 82 -7.76 -4.20 -9.55
C ALA A 82 -6.74 -4.82 -8.59
N MET A 83 -7.24 -5.43 -7.51
CA MET A 83 -6.39 -6.18 -6.59
C MET A 83 -7.11 -7.37 -5.96
N THR A 84 -6.33 -8.31 -5.45
CA THR A 84 -6.80 -9.36 -4.56
C THR A 84 -6.20 -9.18 -3.17
N ILE A 85 -6.93 -9.60 -2.13
CA ILE A 85 -6.46 -9.51 -0.73
C ILE A 85 -6.62 -10.88 -0.05
N THR A 86 -5.53 -11.43 0.45
CA THR A 86 -5.54 -12.60 1.32
C THR A 86 -5.39 -12.14 2.78
N LEU A 87 -6.34 -12.55 3.65
CA LEU A 87 -6.31 -12.31 5.08
C LEU A 87 -6.05 -13.62 5.84
N ILE A 88 -4.97 -13.65 6.62
CA ILE A 88 -4.71 -14.74 7.56
C ILE A 88 -4.91 -14.19 8.98
N MET A 89 -5.90 -14.73 9.67
CA MET A 89 -6.36 -14.24 10.95
C MET A 89 -5.95 -15.20 12.07
N PRO A 90 -5.43 -14.72 13.22
CA PRO A 90 -5.18 -15.59 14.36
C PRO A 90 -6.50 -16.14 14.95
N PRO A 91 -6.47 -17.30 15.64
CA PRO A 91 -7.68 -17.88 16.25
C PRO A 91 -8.38 -16.98 17.26
N SER A 92 -7.67 -16.02 17.84
CA SER A 92 -8.21 -15.01 18.76
C SER A 92 -9.06 -13.94 18.08
N SER A 93 -9.01 -13.83 16.76
CA SER A 93 -9.80 -12.86 15.98
C SER A 93 -11.23 -13.36 15.74
N SER A 94 -12.09 -12.43 15.34
CA SER A 94 -13.49 -12.66 15.01
C SER A 94 -13.80 -12.33 13.54
N ALA A 95 -14.98 -12.74 13.05
CA ALA A 95 -15.45 -12.33 11.71
C ALA A 95 -15.66 -10.80 11.62
N GLU A 96 -15.99 -10.13 12.74
CA GLU A 96 -16.08 -8.67 12.78
C GLU A 96 -14.70 -8.02 12.56
N ASP A 97 -13.63 -8.62 13.06
CA ASP A 97 -12.26 -8.13 12.80
C ASP A 97 -11.90 -8.17 11.31
N VAL A 98 -12.32 -9.24 10.60
CA VAL A 98 -12.21 -9.30 9.14
C VAL A 98 -12.98 -8.15 8.49
N SER A 99 -14.21 -7.91 8.93
CA SER A 99 -15.03 -6.82 8.40
C SER A 99 -14.40 -5.44 8.62
N ILE A 100 -13.78 -5.20 9.78
CA ILE A 100 -13.07 -3.94 10.06
C ILE A 100 -11.89 -3.75 9.10
N ILE A 101 -11.06 -4.78 8.91
CA ILE A 101 -9.93 -4.73 7.98
C ILE A 101 -10.45 -4.47 6.56
N MET A 102 -11.48 -5.19 6.12
CA MET A 102 -12.01 -5.04 4.77
C MET A 102 -12.68 -3.68 4.53
N ARG A 103 -13.33 -3.08 5.54
CA ARG A 103 -13.83 -1.69 5.41
C ARG A 103 -12.71 -0.70 5.16
N GLY A 104 -11.58 -0.82 5.86
CA GLY A 104 -10.40 0.02 5.61
C GLY A 104 -9.83 -0.19 4.21
N ALA A 105 -9.75 -1.43 3.76
CA ALA A 105 -9.29 -1.76 2.41
C ALA A 105 -10.22 -1.20 1.33
N VAL A 106 -11.53 -1.43 1.45
CA VAL A 106 -12.53 -0.95 0.47
C VAL A 106 -12.52 0.58 0.40
N LYS A 107 -12.53 1.26 1.54
CA LYS A 107 -12.47 2.73 1.58
C LYS A 107 -11.25 3.25 0.81
N ARG A 108 -10.06 2.68 1.06
CA ARG A 108 -8.84 3.09 0.37
C ARG A 108 -8.88 2.73 -1.13
N ALA A 109 -9.39 1.57 -1.49
CA ALA A 109 -9.53 1.14 -2.88
C ALA A 109 -10.47 2.07 -3.66
N ASP A 110 -11.59 2.49 -3.06
CA ASP A 110 -12.50 3.48 -3.65
C ASP A 110 -11.81 4.84 -3.86
N GLU A 111 -11.02 5.32 -2.87
CA GLU A 111 -10.25 6.57 -2.98
C GLU A 111 -9.24 6.53 -4.14
N LEU A 112 -8.63 5.36 -4.41
CA LEU A 112 -7.67 5.15 -5.49
C LEU A 112 -8.31 4.69 -6.80
N ASN A 113 -9.63 4.50 -6.84
CA ASN A 113 -10.38 3.95 -7.98
C ASN A 113 -9.86 2.57 -8.43
N VAL A 114 -9.67 1.67 -7.46
CA VAL A 114 -9.18 0.28 -7.64
C VAL A 114 -10.25 -0.68 -7.14
N ASP A 115 -10.55 -1.73 -7.90
CA ASP A 115 -11.52 -2.75 -7.48
C ASP A 115 -10.83 -3.89 -6.73
N ILE A 116 -11.37 -4.28 -5.56
CA ILE A 116 -10.96 -5.52 -4.89
C ILE A 116 -11.78 -6.65 -5.52
N VAL A 117 -11.12 -7.49 -6.32
CA VAL A 117 -11.78 -8.46 -7.20
C VAL A 117 -11.64 -9.90 -6.75
N GLY A 118 -10.94 -10.17 -5.66
CA GLY A 118 -10.72 -11.52 -5.16
C GLY A 118 -9.91 -11.56 -3.89
N GLY A 119 -9.61 -12.78 -3.48
CA GLY A 119 -8.75 -13.03 -2.33
C GLY A 119 -9.13 -14.30 -1.57
N HIS A 120 -8.61 -14.39 -0.35
CA HIS A 120 -8.87 -15.50 0.54
C HIS A 120 -8.93 -15.00 1.99
N THR A 121 -9.75 -15.63 2.81
CA THR A 121 -9.79 -15.33 4.25
C THR A 121 -9.87 -16.62 5.05
N GLU A 122 -8.90 -16.82 5.94
CA GLU A 122 -8.91 -17.97 6.84
C GLU A 122 -8.40 -17.62 8.24
N PHE A 123 -8.79 -18.44 9.21
CA PHE A 123 -8.29 -18.42 10.58
C PHE A 123 -7.27 -19.54 10.75
N SER A 124 -6.05 -19.18 11.18
CA SER A 124 -4.93 -20.10 11.30
C SER A 124 -4.10 -19.80 12.55
N ASP A 125 -3.58 -20.84 13.17
CA ASP A 125 -2.64 -20.75 14.29
C ASP A 125 -1.19 -20.50 13.85
N CYS A 126 -0.95 -20.44 12.54
CA CYS A 126 0.36 -20.08 12.00
C CYS A 126 0.71 -18.59 12.19
N VAL A 127 -0.27 -17.74 12.55
CA VAL A 127 -0.06 -16.32 12.82
C VAL A 127 -0.56 -15.92 14.20
N VAL A 128 0.15 -14.98 14.84
CA VAL A 128 -0.21 -14.46 16.19
C VAL A 128 -0.99 -13.15 16.12
N ARG A 129 -1.06 -12.53 14.94
CA ARG A 129 -1.81 -11.31 14.62
C ARG A 129 -2.29 -11.37 13.17
N PRO A 130 -3.29 -10.56 12.77
CA PRO A 130 -3.74 -10.51 11.38
C PRO A 130 -2.60 -10.16 10.43
N VAL A 131 -2.57 -10.85 9.30
CA VAL A 131 -1.68 -10.57 8.16
C VAL A 131 -2.56 -10.33 6.93
N ALA A 132 -2.37 -9.20 6.26
CA ALA A 132 -2.99 -8.92 4.98
C ALA A 132 -1.93 -9.02 3.89
N CYS A 133 -2.21 -9.79 2.83
CA CYS A 133 -1.35 -9.85 1.66
C CYS A 133 -2.15 -9.40 0.44
N GLY A 134 -1.72 -8.29 -0.16
CA GLY A 134 -2.33 -7.74 -1.36
C GLY A 134 -1.60 -8.19 -2.62
N THR A 135 -2.33 -8.27 -3.75
CA THR A 135 -1.73 -8.34 -5.09
C THR A 135 -2.49 -7.37 -5.97
N ALA A 136 -1.81 -6.32 -6.41
CA ALA A 136 -2.37 -5.29 -7.29
C ALA A 136 -2.00 -5.54 -8.75
N PHE A 137 -2.95 -5.30 -9.64
CA PHE A 137 -2.83 -5.37 -11.10
C PHE A 137 -3.05 -3.97 -11.67
N GLY A 138 -2.09 -3.49 -12.42
CA GLY A 138 -2.20 -2.22 -13.13
C GLY A 138 -1.84 -2.36 -14.61
N LYS A 139 -2.10 -1.29 -15.35
CA LYS A 139 -1.81 -1.19 -16.78
C LYS A 139 -0.97 0.05 -17.08
N THR A 140 -0.09 -0.03 -18.08
CA THR A 140 0.68 1.12 -18.53
C THR A 140 1.02 1.04 -20.02
N GLY A 141 0.85 2.14 -20.72
CA GLY A 141 1.36 2.29 -22.09
C GLY A 141 2.87 2.62 -22.12
N LYS A 142 3.46 3.02 -20.98
CA LYS A 142 4.89 3.34 -20.85
C LYS A 142 5.41 2.81 -19.52
N LEU A 143 6.15 1.70 -19.57
CA LEU A 143 6.80 1.15 -18.39
C LEU A 143 7.94 2.08 -17.95
N ILE A 144 7.90 2.53 -16.69
CA ILE A 144 9.01 3.22 -16.03
C ILE A 144 9.72 2.20 -15.15
N SER A 145 10.99 1.95 -15.43
CA SER A 145 11.77 0.96 -14.68
C SER A 145 13.10 1.56 -14.22
N LYS A 146 13.68 0.94 -13.21
CA LYS A 146 14.99 1.33 -12.68
C LYS A 146 16.11 1.30 -13.75
N ALA A 147 15.88 0.62 -14.88
CA ALA A 147 16.78 0.63 -16.03
C ALA A 147 16.88 2.01 -16.73
N GLY A 148 15.91 2.88 -16.54
CA GLY A 148 15.90 4.24 -17.10
C GLY A 148 16.90 5.20 -16.49
N LEU A 149 17.40 4.94 -15.26
CA LEU A 149 18.33 5.81 -14.54
C LEU A 149 19.61 6.07 -15.32
N LYS A 150 20.02 7.33 -15.40
CA LYS A 150 21.23 7.80 -16.08
C LYS A 150 22.18 8.46 -15.10
N GLN A 151 23.45 8.51 -15.48
CA GLN A 151 24.45 9.27 -14.73
C GLN A 151 24.09 10.77 -14.71
N ASN A 152 24.21 11.40 -13.54
CA ASN A 152 23.88 12.79 -13.25
C ASN A 152 22.35 13.09 -13.24
N ASP A 153 21.48 12.10 -13.21
CA ASP A 153 20.07 12.32 -12.89
C ASP A 153 19.92 12.93 -11.50
N LEU A 154 18.98 13.83 -11.33
CA LEU A 154 18.70 14.47 -10.06
C LEU A 154 17.68 13.62 -9.28
N LEU A 155 17.92 13.49 -7.97
CA LEU A 155 17.02 12.81 -7.05
C LEU A 155 16.01 13.82 -6.48
N TYR A 156 14.72 13.56 -6.68
CA TYR A 156 13.62 14.32 -6.10
C TYR A 156 12.79 13.44 -5.18
N VAL A 157 12.31 14.04 -4.10
CA VAL A 157 11.37 13.42 -3.17
C VAL A 157 10.06 14.19 -3.21
N THR A 158 8.96 13.49 -3.39
CA THR A 158 7.62 14.07 -3.25
C THR A 158 7.17 14.00 -1.80
N LYS A 159 6.33 14.94 -1.36
CA LYS A 159 5.79 15.03 0.03
C LYS A 159 6.90 15.11 1.09
N LYS A 160 6.65 14.47 2.24
CA LYS A 160 7.60 14.36 3.36
C LYS A 160 8.08 12.91 3.48
N LEU A 161 9.29 12.74 4.01
CA LEU A 161 9.83 11.43 4.32
C LEU A 161 9.24 10.84 5.60
N ALA A 162 9.22 9.51 5.67
CA ALA A 162 8.81 8.72 6.83
C ALA A 162 7.38 8.96 7.32
N LEU A 163 6.42 9.29 6.43
CA LEU A 163 5.02 9.52 6.80
C LEU A 163 4.41 8.28 7.44
N GLU A 164 4.56 7.11 6.81
CA GLU A 164 4.05 5.83 7.33
C GLU A 164 4.70 5.48 8.66
N GLY A 165 6.04 5.50 8.74
CA GLY A 165 6.76 5.23 9.98
C GLY A 165 6.35 6.18 11.12
N THR A 166 6.07 7.45 10.82
CA THR A 166 5.55 8.41 11.80
C THR A 166 4.19 7.99 12.34
N CYS A 167 3.29 7.54 11.47
CA CYS A 167 1.96 7.05 11.87
C CYS A 167 2.07 5.78 12.70
N ILE A 168 2.92 4.83 12.30
CA ILE A 168 3.17 3.59 13.06
C ILE A 168 3.77 3.90 14.44
N LEU A 169 4.76 4.78 14.53
CA LEU A 169 5.34 5.19 15.80
C LEU A 169 4.31 5.85 16.72
N ALA A 170 3.43 6.69 16.18
CA ALA A 170 2.35 7.29 16.95
C ALA A 170 1.39 6.22 17.53
N ASP A 171 1.05 5.20 16.75
CA ASP A 171 0.19 4.09 17.19
C ASP A 171 0.87 3.21 18.26
N ILE A 172 2.18 3.00 18.17
CA ILE A 172 2.96 2.22 19.14
C ILE A 172 3.21 2.99 20.43
N LEU A 173 3.73 4.22 20.32
CA LEU A 173 4.15 5.03 21.46
C LEU A 173 2.98 5.67 22.19
N LYS A 174 1.83 5.83 21.52
CA LYS A 174 0.63 6.54 22.03
C LYS A 174 0.97 7.85 22.74
N PRO A 175 1.74 8.74 22.09
CA PRO A 175 2.19 9.98 22.73
C PRO A 175 1.02 10.92 23.00
N GLU A 176 1.17 11.78 24.00
CA GLU A 176 0.28 12.94 24.12
C GLU A 176 0.56 13.89 22.96
N LEU A 177 -0.45 14.14 22.15
CA LEU A 177 -0.41 15.01 20.98
C LEU A 177 -1.43 16.13 21.14
N ASP A 178 -1.05 17.33 20.74
CA ASP A 178 -1.99 18.43 20.59
C ASP A 178 -2.88 18.26 19.32
N GLU A 179 -3.89 19.13 19.18
CA GLU A 179 -4.83 19.01 18.06
C GLU A 179 -4.14 19.19 16.70
N THR A 180 -3.16 20.10 16.59
CA THR A 180 -2.39 20.31 15.35
C THR A 180 -1.58 19.08 14.97
N GLU A 181 -0.98 18.40 15.94
CA GLU A 181 -0.22 17.16 15.73
C GLU A 181 -1.13 15.99 15.32
N LYS A 182 -2.35 15.90 15.90
CA LYS A 182 -3.36 14.92 15.49
C LYS A 182 -3.84 15.16 14.05
N GLU A 183 -4.12 16.40 13.68
CA GLU A 183 -4.48 16.79 12.32
C GLU A 183 -3.36 16.43 11.33
N LYS A 184 -2.10 16.66 11.69
CA LYS A 184 -0.95 16.27 10.88
C LYS A 184 -0.87 14.75 10.68
N LEU A 185 -1.08 13.94 11.72
CA LEU A 185 -1.09 12.49 11.58
C LEU A 185 -2.23 12.01 10.66
N ALA A 186 -3.40 12.62 10.76
CA ALA A 186 -4.50 12.33 9.84
C ALA A 186 -4.13 12.66 8.40
N LEU A 187 -3.48 13.80 8.17
CA LEU A 187 -2.97 14.21 6.86
C LEU A 187 -1.90 13.21 6.35
N PHE A 188 -0.95 12.78 7.19
CA PHE A 188 0.08 11.82 6.81
C PHE A 188 -0.54 10.51 6.34
N ASN A 189 -1.52 9.96 7.09
CA ASN A 189 -2.25 8.77 6.68
C ASN A 189 -2.94 8.91 5.31
N SER A 190 -3.44 10.10 4.99
CA SER A 190 -4.07 10.35 3.68
C SER A 190 -3.06 10.54 2.54
N GLN A 191 -1.78 10.74 2.85
CA GLN A 191 -0.71 11.00 1.90
C GLN A 191 0.23 9.80 1.67
N LEU A 192 -0.13 8.61 2.16
CA LEU A 192 0.73 7.42 2.01
C LEU A 192 0.78 6.90 0.57
N ASP A 193 -0.24 7.16 -0.22
CA ASP A 193 -0.23 6.78 -1.63
C ASP A 193 0.61 7.75 -2.47
N VAL A 194 1.28 7.22 -3.52
CA VAL A 194 2.08 7.99 -4.49
C VAL A 194 1.44 7.98 -5.88
N LEU A 195 0.21 7.50 -5.99
CA LEU A 195 -0.49 7.39 -7.25
C LEU A 195 -0.71 8.74 -7.94
N PRO A 196 -1.13 9.84 -7.26
CA PRO A 196 -1.31 11.14 -7.91
C PRO A 196 -0.01 11.66 -8.55
N GLU A 197 1.11 11.54 -7.84
CA GLU A 197 2.42 11.95 -8.32
C GLU A 197 2.86 11.11 -9.52
N SER A 198 2.71 9.80 -9.42
CA SER A 198 3.07 8.90 -10.52
C SER A 198 2.24 9.17 -11.76
N MET A 199 0.93 9.34 -11.63
CA MET A 199 0.05 9.62 -12.77
C MET A 199 0.42 10.93 -13.47
N LEU A 200 0.86 11.94 -12.72
CA LEU A 200 1.37 13.19 -13.27
C LEU A 200 2.72 12.99 -13.99
N LEU A 201 3.63 12.26 -13.36
CA LEU A 201 5.03 12.15 -13.79
C LEU A 201 5.24 11.12 -14.91
N ARG A 202 4.41 10.07 -14.99
CA ARG A 202 4.60 8.97 -15.97
C ARG A 202 4.61 9.41 -17.43
N SER A 203 3.94 10.52 -17.74
CA SER A 203 3.90 11.07 -19.10
C SER A 203 5.14 11.92 -19.46
N SER A 204 5.92 12.35 -18.47
CA SER A 204 7.12 13.16 -18.69
C SER A 204 8.25 12.33 -19.31
N SER A 205 8.92 12.90 -20.30
CA SER A 205 10.15 12.32 -20.87
C SER A 205 11.39 12.54 -20.00
N GLU A 206 11.30 13.44 -19.01
CA GLU A 206 12.40 13.80 -18.11
C GLU A 206 12.47 12.89 -16.88
N VAL A 207 11.43 12.11 -16.61
CA VAL A 207 11.43 11.14 -15.52
C VAL A 207 12.08 9.84 -16.00
N SER A 208 13.27 9.56 -15.48
CA SER A 208 14.06 8.37 -15.80
C SER A 208 13.58 7.15 -15.05
N MET A 209 13.20 7.31 -13.76
CA MET A 209 12.65 6.24 -12.93
C MET A 209 11.83 6.83 -11.76
N MET A 210 11.04 6.00 -11.14
CA MET A 210 10.35 6.28 -9.88
C MET A 210 10.56 5.12 -8.91
N HIS A 211 10.45 5.39 -7.61
CA HIS A 211 10.49 4.40 -6.54
C HIS A 211 9.68 4.92 -5.36
N ASP A 212 8.86 4.09 -4.76
CA ASP A 212 8.24 4.39 -3.48
C ASP A 212 9.24 4.11 -2.34
N VAL A 213 9.15 4.87 -1.27
CA VAL A 213 10.06 4.75 -0.13
C VAL A 213 9.39 3.93 0.95
N THR A 214 9.85 2.69 1.14
CA THR A 214 9.30 1.71 2.08
C THR A 214 10.32 1.33 3.16
N GLU A 215 10.51 0.04 3.44
CA GLU A 215 11.45 -0.46 4.45
C GLU A 215 12.89 -0.02 4.14
N GLY A 216 13.63 0.41 5.17
CA GLY A 216 14.96 1.02 5.00
C GLY A 216 14.92 2.52 4.68
N GLY A 217 13.75 3.10 4.47
CA GLY A 217 13.55 4.52 4.21
C GLY A 217 14.25 5.00 2.95
N ILE A 218 14.46 6.32 2.84
CA ILE A 218 15.08 6.94 1.66
C ILE A 218 16.47 6.39 1.37
N LEU A 219 17.26 6.07 2.41
CA LEU A 219 18.61 5.54 2.22
C LEU A 219 18.58 4.12 1.67
N GLY A 220 17.62 3.29 2.15
CA GLY A 220 17.38 1.95 1.63
C GLY A 220 16.98 1.99 0.15
N ALA A 221 15.97 2.76 -0.18
CA ALA A 221 15.49 2.91 -1.57
C ALA A 221 16.59 3.38 -2.53
N VAL A 222 17.39 4.37 -2.13
CA VAL A 222 18.52 4.85 -2.96
C VAL A 222 19.62 3.79 -3.06
N ALA A 223 19.95 3.09 -1.97
CA ALA A 223 20.97 2.04 -1.98
C ALA A 223 20.58 0.88 -2.90
N GLU A 224 19.32 0.45 -2.90
CA GLU A 224 18.81 -0.59 -3.80
C GLU A 224 18.96 -0.21 -5.27
N VAL A 225 18.61 1.02 -5.62
CA VAL A 225 18.76 1.53 -6.98
C VAL A 225 20.23 1.63 -7.37
N CYS A 226 21.08 2.15 -6.49
CA CYS A 226 22.52 2.24 -6.70
C CYS A 226 23.14 0.85 -6.92
N PHE A 227 22.76 -0.13 -6.09
CA PHE A 227 23.21 -1.51 -6.24
C PHE A 227 22.77 -2.12 -7.57
N LEU A 228 21.50 -1.99 -7.93
CA LEU A 228 20.95 -2.51 -9.19
C LEU A 228 21.63 -1.88 -10.42
N ARG A 229 21.94 -0.59 -10.37
CA ARG A 229 22.50 0.16 -11.48
C ARG A 229 24.03 0.25 -11.44
N GLN A 230 24.67 -0.33 -10.41
CA GLN A 230 26.13 -0.27 -10.20
C GLN A 230 26.65 1.18 -10.26
N THR A 231 25.96 2.07 -9.56
CA THR A 231 26.24 3.51 -9.51
C THR A 231 26.28 3.99 -8.05
N GLY A 232 26.58 5.25 -7.82
CA GLY A 232 26.48 5.91 -6.53
C GLY A 232 25.46 7.03 -6.56
N ALA A 233 25.13 7.54 -5.37
CA ALA A 233 24.31 8.74 -5.21
C ALA A 233 24.94 9.66 -4.17
N GLU A 234 24.78 10.95 -4.36
CA GLU A 234 25.13 11.99 -3.39
C GLU A 234 23.84 12.54 -2.79
N ILE A 235 23.69 12.40 -1.48
CA ILE A 235 22.49 12.79 -0.73
C ILE A 235 22.88 13.91 0.24
N TYR A 236 22.10 14.99 0.24
CA TYR A 236 22.28 16.13 1.13
C TYR A 236 21.30 16.04 2.29
N GLU A 237 21.78 15.73 3.49
CA GLU A 237 20.96 15.51 4.67
C GLU A 237 20.10 16.75 5.02
N ASP A 238 20.66 17.94 4.88
CA ASP A 238 19.99 19.22 5.12
C ASP A 238 18.82 19.50 4.15
N LYS A 239 18.76 18.78 3.04
CA LYS A 239 17.69 18.87 2.04
C LYS A 239 16.62 17.79 2.18
N MET A 240 16.78 16.85 3.12
CA MET A 240 15.77 15.82 3.36
C MET A 240 14.52 16.41 4.00
N PRO A 241 13.33 16.25 3.38
CA PRO A 241 12.11 16.92 3.82
C PRO A 241 11.39 16.16 4.95
N PHE A 242 11.97 16.11 6.15
CA PHE A 242 11.27 15.56 7.32
C PHE A 242 10.29 16.57 7.93
N ASP A 243 9.17 16.08 8.47
CA ASP A 243 8.30 16.89 9.30
C ASP A 243 8.85 16.95 10.75
N PRO A 244 8.72 18.09 11.45
CA PRO A 244 9.11 18.18 12.86
C PRO A 244 8.45 17.13 13.76
N LEU A 245 7.19 16.72 13.48
CA LEU A 245 6.51 15.68 14.23
C LEU A 245 7.21 14.32 14.06
N THR A 246 7.65 14.00 12.84
CA THR A 246 8.46 12.80 12.57
C THR A 246 9.71 12.77 13.45
N LEU A 247 10.49 13.86 13.44
CA LEU A 247 11.71 13.97 14.26
C LEU A 247 11.42 13.87 15.75
N LYS A 248 10.33 14.51 16.23
CA LYS A 248 9.86 14.41 17.62
C LYS A 248 9.55 12.98 18.04
N LEU A 249 8.84 12.22 17.19
CA LEU A 249 8.48 10.83 17.51
C LEU A 249 9.68 9.88 17.43
N CYS A 250 10.55 10.05 16.44
CA CYS A 250 11.82 9.30 16.35
C CYS A 250 12.68 9.51 17.61
N ALA A 251 12.85 10.74 18.06
CA ALA A 251 13.62 11.04 19.27
C ALA A 251 13.03 10.42 20.56
N ARG A 252 11.72 10.14 20.58
CA ARG A 252 11.06 9.43 21.69
C ARG A 252 11.21 7.92 21.62
N ALA A 253 11.40 7.39 20.42
CA ALA A 253 11.57 5.96 20.20
C ALA A 253 13.00 5.47 20.50
N GLY A 254 13.99 6.35 20.54
CA GLY A 254 15.44 6.08 20.77
C GLY A 254 16.19 6.20 19.46
#